data_c4d1c86a28f06e3d07404846e1f4856a
#
_entry.id   c4d1c86a28f06e3d07404846e1f4856a
#
_cell.length_a   1.000
_cell.length_b   1.000
_cell.length_c   1.000
_cell.angle_alpha   90.00
_cell.angle_beta   90.00
_cell.angle_gamma   90.00
#
_symmetry.space_group_name_H-M   'P 1'
#
loop_
_entity.id
_entity.type
_entity.pdbx_description
1 polymer ?
#
loop_
_entity_poly.entity_id
_entity_poly.type
_entity_poly.pdbx_seq_one_letter_code
_entity_poly.pdbx_strand_id
1 'polypeptide(L)'
;MGKNGLGFTLIELVIAITVTAVIAIIAIPKFFSYTSESYIAQAEGIAQNFEQSVQLTQYRWIANGNLQSGNDVQGFANDQLDVNLNGFPIGINKNNPMAQPNNIGRGKKGCNDLWNTLLIDPPSVSHNKKTDSDFLSIRYSSENSSFQDACYYINKHYQYTADPLTSGIVISYNSTTGKVIVITHL
;
A
#
# COMPACT_ATOMS: atom_id res chain seq x y z
N MET A 1 -13.32 37.12 51.16
CA MET A 1 -11.98 36.61 50.80
C MET A 1 -11.73 36.83 49.32
N GLY A 2 -11.00 37.92 49.00
CA GLY A 2 -10.64 38.22 47.60
C GLY A 2 -9.54 37.28 47.13
N LYS A 3 -9.76 36.53 46.02
CA LYS A 3 -8.70 35.79 45.35
C LYS A 3 -7.81 36.81 44.64
N ASN A 4 -6.58 36.97 45.07
CA ASN A 4 -5.56 37.73 44.36
C ASN A 4 -5.27 36.97 43.04
N GLY A 5 -5.82 37.46 41.96
CA GLY A 5 -5.43 37.00 40.62
C GLY A 5 -4.01 37.49 40.34
N LEU A 6 -3.03 36.57 40.38
CA LEU A 6 -1.67 36.86 39.93
C LEU A 6 -1.71 37.01 38.41
N GLY A 7 -1.60 38.25 37.92
CA GLY A 7 -1.47 38.54 36.48
C GLY A 7 -0.06 38.23 36.01
N PHE A 8 0.08 37.77 34.78
CA PHE A 8 1.37 37.58 34.11
C PHE A 8 2.08 38.93 33.94
N THR A 9 3.37 38.94 34.25
CA THR A 9 4.22 40.10 33.95
C THR A 9 4.61 40.13 32.48
N LEU A 10 4.83 41.33 31.94
CA LEU A 10 5.26 41.50 30.53
C LEU A 10 6.56 40.76 30.25
N ILE A 11 7.49 40.73 31.22
CA ILE A 11 8.79 40.04 31.08
C ILE A 11 8.62 38.52 30.99
N GLU A 12 7.70 37.92 31.77
CA GLU A 12 7.40 36.49 31.70
C GLU A 12 6.85 36.10 30.33
N LEU A 13 5.97 36.94 29.75
CA LEU A 13 5.46 36.73 28.42
C LEU A 13 6.57 36.75 27.37
N VAL A 14 7.49 37.75 27.42
CA VAL A 14 8.60 37.87 26.47
C VAL A 14 9.55 36.68 26.58
N ILE A 15 9.86 36.23 27.82
CA ILE A 15 10.72 35.05 27.98
C ILE A 15 10.03 33.81 27.47
N ALA A 16 8.74 33.61 27.70
CA ALA A 16 7.99 32.46 27.19
C ALA A 16 7.99 32.38 25.67
N ILE A 17 7.73 33.49 24.97
CA ILE A 17 7.72 33.50 23.49
C ILE A 17 9.11 33.33 22.90
N THR A 18 10.17 33.86 23.51
CA THR A 18 11.54 33.69 23.02
C THR A 18 12.02 32.26 23.17
N VAL A 19 11.76 31.61 24.30
CA VAL A 19 12.10 30.19 24.52
C VAL A 19 11.33 29.30 23.56
N THR A 20 10.02 29.54 23.39
CA THR A 20 9.20 28.76 22.45
C THR A 20 9.67 28.92 21.01
N ALA A 21 10.07 30.13 20.59
CA ALA A 21 10.60 30.39 19.26
C ALA A 21 11.89 29.59 18.99
N VAL A 22 12.82 29.55 19.95
CA VAL A 22 14.08 28.81 19.83
C VAL A 22 13.82 27.30 19.70
N ILE A 23 12.91 26.75 20.52
CA ILE A 23 12.54 25.34 20.44
C ILE A 23 11.88 25.02 19.11
N ALA A 24 10.98 25.88 18.60
CA ALA A 24 10.28 25.69 17.34
C ALA A 24 11.25 25.58 16.13
N ILE A 25 12.30 26.39 16.07
CA ILE A 25 13.29 26.37 14.99
C ILE A 25 13.99 25.01 14.89
N ILE A 26 14.23 24.33 16.01
CA ILE A 26 14.89 23.02 16.04
C ILE A 26 13.88 21.88 15.79
N ALA A 27 12.64 22.02 16.29
CA ALA A 27 11.63 20.98 16.23
C ALA A 27 11.02 20.80 14.84
N ILE A 28 10.78 21.89 14.10
CA ILE A 28 10.11 21.88 12.81
C ILE A 28 10.82 20.97 11.78
N PRO A 29 12.14 21.09 11.51
CA PRO A 29 12.80 20.21 10.53
C PRO A 29 12.74 18.75 10.90
N LYS A 30 12.85 18.42 12.19
CA LYS A 30 12.76 17.06 12.69
C LYS A 30 11.37 16.46 12.49
N PHE A 31 10.32 17.26 12.67
CA PHE A 31 8.95 16.82 12.47
C PHE A 31 8.69 16.38 11.01
N PHE A 32 9.18 17.13 10.03
CA PHE A 32 9.05 16.75 8.62
C PHE A 32 9.76 15.44 8.27
N SER A 33 10.94 15.20 8.83
CA SER A 33 11.66 13.94 8.62
C SER A 33 10.90 12.74 9.22
N TYR A 34 10.37 12.87 10.43
CA TYR A 34 9.57 11.81 11.05
C TYR A 34 8.27 11.51 10.30
N THR A 35 7.67 12.50 9.65
CA THR A 35 6.47 12.31 8.86
C THR A 35 6.74 11.41 7.65
N SER A 36 7.84 11.62 6.92
CA SER A 36 8.20 10.77 5.79
C SER A 36 8.53 9.34 6.22
N GLU A 37 9.33 9.18 7.27
CA GLU A 37 9.67 7.87 7.85
C GLU A 37 8.42 7.09 8.30
N SER A 38 7.42 7.79 8.85
CA SER A 38 6.15 7.18 9.25
C SER A 38 5.37 6.62 8.08
N TYR A 39 5.28 7.35 6.95
CA TYR A 39 4.62 6.86 5.75
C TYR A 39 5.36 5.69 5.11
N ILE A 40 6.70 5.70 5.13
CA ILE A 40 7.52 4.59 4.64
C ILE A 40 7.28 3.35 5.51
N ALA A 41 7.39 3.48 6.84
CA ALA A 41 7.17 2.37 7.76
C ALA A 41 5.75 1.77 7.63
N GLN A 42 4.74 2.63 7.43
CA GLN A 42 3.38 2.17 7.14
C GLN A 42 3.31 1.35 5.84
N ALA A 43 3.92 1.86 4.77
CA ALA A 43 3.94 1.17 3.49
C ALA A 43 4.69 -0.17 3.56
N GLU A 44 5.80 -0.23 4.29
CA GLU A 44 6.55 -1.47 4.53
C GLU A 44 5.73 -2.50 5.31
N GLY A 45 5.02 -2.07 6.36
CA GLY A 45 4.12 -2.95 7.11
C GLY A 45 2.99 -3.52 6.25
N ILE A 46 2.38 -2.69 5.40
CA ILE A 46 1.36 -3.14 4.45
C ILE A 46 1.96 -4.10 3.42
N ALA A 47 3.11 -3.78 2.86
CA ALA A 47 3.79 -4.61 1.86
C ALA A 47 4.15 -6.00 2.43
N GLN A 48 4.64 -6.07 3.68
CA GLN A 48 4.93 -7.33 4.37
C GLN A 48 3.67 -8.18 4.56
N ASN A 49 2.56 -7.57 5.01
CA ASN A 49 1.28 -8.28 5.16
C ASN A 49 0.74 -8.79 3.82
N PHE A 50 0.90 -7.99 2.76
CA PHE A 50 0.50 -8.37 1.41
C PHE A 50 1.35 -9.54 0.90
N GLU A 51 2.67 -9.49 1.07
CA GLU A 51 3.59 -10.56 0.68
C GLU A 51 3.31 -11.86 1.43
N GLN A 52 3.05 -11.80 2.74
CA GLN A 52 2.66 -12.97 3.52
C GLN A 52 1.37 -13.60 2.98
N SER A 53 0.38 -12.78 2.62
CA SER A 53 -0.88 -13.28 2.06
C SER A 53 -0.68 -13.91 0.68
N VAL A 54 0.22 -13.38 -0.15
CA VAL A 54 0.63 -13.98 -1.42
C VAL A 54 1.27 -15.34 -1.20
N GLN A 55 2.20 -15.45 -0.24
CA GLN A 55 2.85 -16.71 0.10
C GLN A 55 1.88 -17.74 0.69
N LEU A 56 0.98 -17.31 1.58
CA LEU A 56 -0.07 -18.18 2.13
C LEU A 56 -1.00 -18.72 1.04
N THR A 57 -1.34 -17.89 0.05
CA THR A 57 -2.11 -18.34 -1.11
C THR A 57 -1.39 -19.44 -1.87
N GLN A 58 -0.09 -19.26 -2.15
CA GLN A 58 0.73 -20.25 -2.83
C GLN A 58 0.81 -21.56 -2.03
N TYR A 59 1.07 -21.48 -0.73
CA TYR A 59 1.12 -22.67 0.13
C TYR A 59 -0.22 -23.40 0.17
N ARG A 60 -1.32 -22.66 0.23
CA ARG A 60 -2.67 -23.26 0.20
C ARG A 60 -2.96 -23.93 -1.13
N TRP A 61 -2.59 -23.28 -2.24
CA TRP A 61 -2.72 -23.86 -3.58
C TRP A 61 -1.93 -25.17 -3.72
N ILE A 62 -0.67 -25.22 -3.24
CA ILE A 62 0.14 -26.44 -3.20
C ILE A 62 -0.52 -27.52 -2.32
N ALA A 63 -0.97 -27.15 -1.13
CA ALA A 63 -1.61 -28.07 -0.19
C ALA A 63 -2.91 -28.68 -0.72
N ASN A 64 -3.62 -27.96 -1.58
CA ASN A 64 -4.81 -28.48 -2.28
C ASN A 64 -4.45 -29.47 -3.42
N GLY A 65 -3.18 -29.78 -3.66
CA GLY A 65 -2.71 -30.68 -4.70
C GLY A 65 -2.75 -30.09 -6.11
N ASN A 66 -2.91 -28.78 -6.25
CA ASN A 66 -2.95 -28.10 -7.53
C ASN A 66 -1.52 -27.82 -8.02
N LEU A 67 -1.24 -28.18 -9.28
CA LEU A 67 0.06 -27.93 -9.95
C LEU A 67 -0.12 -27.11 -11.22
N GLN A 68 -1.29 -26.51 -11.42
CA GLN A 68 -1.63 -25.70 -12.59
C GLN A 68 -2.33 -24.42 -12.13
N SER A 69 -2.45 -23.42 -13.01
CA SER A 69 -3.26 -22.25 -12.68
C SER A 69 -4.66 -22.69 -12.29
N GLY A 70 -5.19 -22.09 -11.23
CA GLY A 70 -6.46 -22.48 -10.65
C GLY A 70 -7.40 -21.32 -10.44
N ASN A 71 -8.69 -21.62 -10.62
CA ASN A 71 -9.77 -20.76 -10.15
C ASN A 71 -10.09 -21.13 -8.72
N ASP A 72 -10.43 -20.13 -7.91
CA ASP A 72 -11.06 -20.31 -6.62
C ASP A 72 -10.25 -21.21 -5.66
N VAL A 73 -9.11 -20.70 -5.18
CA VAL A 73 -8.27 -21.41 -4.21
C VAL A 73 -9.07 -21.71 -2.95
N GLN A 74 -9.43 -22.98 -2.76
CA GLN A 74 -10.29 -23.43 -1.68
C GLN A 74 -9.67 -23.20 -0.30
N GLY A 75 -10.49 -22.71 0.63
CA GLY A 75 -10.10 -22.46 2.02
C GLY A 75 -9.25 -21.22 2.21
N PHE A 76 -9.23 -20.32 1.24
CA PHE A 76 -8.55 -19.02 1.33
C PHE A 76 -9.35 -17.93 0.60
N ALA A 77 -9.39 -16.71 1.16
CA ALA A 77 -10.01 -15.53 0.54
C ALA A 77 -11.47 -15.78 0.06
N ASN A 78 -12.28 -16.43 0.88
CA ASN A 78 -13.66 -16.80 0.59
C ASN A 78 -13.83 -17.66 -0.69
N ASP A 79 -12.83 -18.46 -1.02
CA ASP A 79 -12.82 -19.33 -2.20
C ASP A 79 -13.02 -18.59 -3.53
N GLN A 80 -12.51 -17.36 -3.65
CA GLN A 80 -12.68 -16.50 -4.84
C GLN A 80 -11.37 -16.13 -5.52
N LEU A 81 -10.22 -16.53 -4.94
CA LEU A 81 -8.92 -16.10 -5.39
C LEU A 81 -8.37 -17.02 -6.49
N ASP A 82 -8.11 -16.45 -7.64
CA ASP A 82 -7.50 -17.12 -8.78
C ASP A 82 -5.98 -16.97 -8.76
N VAL A 83 -5.28 -18.02 -9.14
CA VAL A 83 -3.82 -18.09 -9.15
C VAL A 83 -3.27 -18.49 -10.51
N ASN A 84 -2.04 -18.05 -10.80
CA ASN A 84 -1.30 -18.46 -11.99
C ASN A 84 -0.63 -19.85 -11.83
N LEU A 85 0.18 -20.24 -12.81
CA LEU A 85 0.90 -21.53 -12.83
C LEU A 85 1.90 -21.70 -11.67
N ASN A 86 2.30 -20.61 -11.03
CA ASN A 86 3.20 -20.61 -9.89
C ASN A 86 2.47 -20.53 -8.54
N GLY A 87 1.14 -20.51 -8.56
CA GLY A 87 0.30 -20.36 -7.37
C GLY A 87 0.21 -18.93 -6.83
N PHE A 88 0.66 -17.92 -7.59
CA PHE A 88 0.55 -16.52 -7.16
C PHE A 88 -0.78 -15.90 -7.55
N PRO A 89 -1.37 -15.07 -6.67
CA PRO A 89 -2.67 -14.44 -6.90
C PRO A 89 -2.69 -13.55 -8.15
N ILE A 90 -3.71 -13.71 -8.97
CA ILE A 90 -3.91 -12.91 -10.19
C ILE A 90 -5.27 -12.20 -10.24
N GLY A 91 -6.13 -12.42 -9.25
CA GLY A 91 -7.42 -11.73 -9.15
C GLY A 91 -8.50 -12.56 -8.52
N ILE A 92 -9.71 -12.02 -8.53
CA ILE A 92 -10.94 -12.72 -8.18
C ILE A 92 -11.84 -12.82 -9.40
N ASN A 93 -12.62 -13.90 -9.51
CA ASN A 93 -13.54 -14.14 -10.63
C ASN A 93 -12.86 -13.99 -12.01
N LYS A 94 -11.64 -14.46 -12.13
CA LYS A 94 -10.90 -14.46 -13.39
C LYS A 94 -11.17 -15.75 -14.17
N ASN A 95 -12.36 -15.96 -14.68
CA ASN A 95 -12.90 -17.19 -15.26
C ASN A 95 -12.01 -17.97 -16.25
N ASN A 96 -10.86 -17.45 -16.63
CA ASN A 96 -9.92 -18.16 -17.50
C ASN A 96 -8.47 -17.74 -17.16
N PRO A 97 -7.92 -18.17 -16.02
CA PRO A 97 -6.54 -17.87 -15.66
C PRO A 97 -5.54 -18.51 -16.62
N MET A 98 -5.94 -19.57 -17.32
CA MET A 98 -5.08 -20.30 -18.27
C MET A 98 -4.78 -19.52 -19.55
N ALA A 99 -5.68 -18.64 -20.01
CA ALA A 99 -5.49 -17.90 -21.27
C ALA A 99 -4.38 -16.84 -21.19
N GLN A 100 -4.23 -16.21 -20.02
CA GLN A 100 -3.17 -15.25 -19.73
C GLN A 100 -2.82 -15.37 -18.24
N PRO A 101 -2.01 -16.35 -17.85
CA PRO A 101 -1.86 -16.79 -16.47
C PRO A 101 -1.22 -15.76 -15.53
N ASN A 102 -0.47 -14.80 -16.06
CA ASN A 102 0.16 -13.76 -15.24
C ASN A 102 -0.60 -12.43 -15.24
N ASN A 103 -1.61 -12.29 -16.09
CA ASN A 103 -2.34 -11.04 -16.23
C ASN A 103 -3.31 -10.82 -15.06
N ILE A 104 -3.11 -9.76 -14.30
CA ILE A 104 -3.90 -9.46 -13.09
C ILE A 104 -5.30 -8.98 -13.46
N GLY A 105 -6.31 -9.68 -12.94
CA GLY A 105 -7.72 -9.33 -13.02
C GLY A 105 -8.27 -9.20 -14.45
N ARG A 106 -9.50 -8.69 -14.56
CA ARG A 106 -10.22 -8.48 -15.82
C ARG A 106 -10.21 -7.05 -16.33
N GLY A 107 -9.55 -6.13 -15.67
CA GLY A 107 -9.56 -4.73 -16.03
C GLY A 107 -8.89 -3.86 -14.96
N LYS A 108 -9.21 -2.59 -14.96
CA LYS A 108 -8.60 -1.61 -14.06
C LYS A 108 -8.82 -1.92 -12.57
N LYS A 109 -9.86 -2.69 -12.21
CA LYS A 109 -10.18 -3.07 -10.83
C LYS A 109 -9.33 -4.23 -10.29
N GLY A 110 -8.62 -4.97 -11.14
CA GLY A 110 -7.92 -6.18 -10.71
C GLY A 110 -6.98 -5.98 -9.52
N CYS A 111 -6.24 -4.89 -9.50
CA CYS A 111 -5.37 -4.57 -8.36
C CYS A 111 -6.15 -4.14 -7.12
N ASN A 112 -7.28 -3.43 -7.26
CA ASN A 112 -8.17 -3.14 -6.13
C ASN A 112 -8.69 -4.42 -5.49
N ASP A 113 -9.12 -5.35 -6.33
CA ASP A 113 -9.73 -6.60 -5.87
C ASP A 113 -8.69 -7.44 -5.11
N LEU A 114 -7.45 -7.52 -5.61
CA LEU A 114 -6.35 -8.19 -4.89
C LEU A 114 -6.05 -7.54 -3.55
N TRP A 115 -5.96 -6.21 -3.49
CA TRP A 115 -5.69 -5.46 -2.26
C TRP A 115 -6.72 -5.77 -1.17
N ASN A 116 -8.00 -5.67 -1.51
CA ASN A 116 -9.09 -5.88 -0.57
C ASN A 116 -9.30 -7.36 -0.20
N THR A 117 -8.80 -8.28 -1.02
CA THR A 117 -8.96 -9.73 -0.78
C THR A 117 -7.80 -10.30 0.04
N LEU A 118 -6.58 -9.81 -0.18
CA LEU A 118 -5.37 -10.32 0.46
C LEU A 118 -5.05 -9.65 1.79
N LEU A 119 -5.53 -8.43 2.02
CA LEU A 119 -5.28 -7.68 3.25
C LEU A 119 -6.53 -7.68 4.15
N ILE A 120 -6.31 -7.72 5.46
CA ILE A 120 -7.35 -7.55 6.47
C ILE A 120 -7.42 -6.08 6.85
N ASP A 121 -8.59 -5.47 6.74
CA ASP A 121 -8.84 -4.04 7.02
C ASP A 121 -7.79 -3.09 6.39
N PRO A 122 -7.54 -3.22 5.07
CA PRO A 122 -6.53 -2.41 4.42
C PRO A 122 -6.95 -0.92 4.37
N PRO A 123 -5.98 -0.01 4.27
CA PRO A 123 -6.28 1.36 3.87
C PRO A 123 -7.05 1.40 2.56
N SER A 124 -7.87 2.42 2.39
CA SER A 124 -8.74 2.56 1.22
C SER A 124 -7.94 2.64 -0.08
N VAL A 125 -8.42 1.93 -1.12
CA VAL A 125 -7.77 1.89 -2.43
C VAL A 125 -8.77 2.18 -3.55
N SER A 126 -8.35 2.89 -4.58
CA SER A 126 -9.15 3.13 -5.78
C SER A 126 -8.31 3.08 -7.05
N HIS A 127 -8.86 2.54 -8.12
CA HIS A 127 -8.27 2.64 -9.47
C HIS A 127 -8.61 3.96 -10.18
N ASN A 128 -9.47 4.77 -9.59
CA ASN A 128 -9.84 6.08 -10.12
C ASN A 128 -9.08 7.17 -9.37
N LYS A 129 -8.27 7.94 -10.10
CA LYS A 129 -7.46 9.05 -9.57
C LYS A 129 -8.26 10.12 -8.83
N LYS A 130 -9.55 10.29 -9.19
CA LYS A 130 -10.44 11.32 -8.62
C LYS A 130 -11.15 10.86 -7.34
N THR A 131 -11.14 9.57 -7.04
CA THR A 131 -11.78 9.05 -5.82
C THR A 131 -10.93 9.39 -4.62
N ASP A 132 -11.55 9.85 -3.55
CA ASP A 132 -10.88 10.02 -2.27
C ASP A 132 -10.58 8.64 -1.69
N SER A 133 -9.28 8.33 -1.56
CA SER A 133 -8.75 7.05 -1.09
C SER A 133 -7.30 7.23 -0.68
N ASP A 134 -6.79 6.39 0.22
CA ASP A 134 -5.42 6.44 0.70
C ASP A 134 -4.40 6.02 -0.36
N PHE A 135 -4.80 5.05 -1.20
CA PHE A 135 -3.96 4.54 -2.27
C PHE A 135 -4.66 4.61 -3.63
N LEU A 136 -3.87 4.91 -4.66
CA LEU A 136 -4.25 4.71 -6.06
C LEU A 136 -3.68 3.39 -6.54
N SER A 137 -4.52 2.48 -7.04
CA SER A 137 -4.04 1.25 -7.67
C SER A 137 -3.95 1.39 -9.19
N ILE A 138 -2.84 0.93 -9.75
CA ILE A 138 -2.60 0.89 -11.19
C ILE A 138 -2.16 -0.51 -11.56
N ARG A 139 -2.78 -1.09 -12.59
CA ARG A 139 -2.30 -2.32 -13.21
C ARG A 139 -1.33 -1.96 -14.34
N TYR A 140 -0.20 -2.64 -14.37
CA TYR A 140 0.88 -2.34 -15.30
C TYR A 140 1.55 -3.63 -15.81
N SER A 141 2.31 -3.51 -16.89
CA SER A 141 3.19 -4.59 -17.36
C SER A 141 4.56 -4.42 -16.71
N SER A 142 5.09 -5.48 -16.11
CA SER A 142 6.47 -5.45 -15.62
C SER A 142 7.44 -5.37 -16.81
N GLU A 143 8.68 -5.03 -16.50
CA GLU A 143 9.74 -4.91 -17.51
C GLU A 143 9.86 -6.21 -18.32
N ASN A 144 9.85 -6.08 -19.66
CA ASN A 144 9.88 -7.20 -20.60
C ASN A 144 8.65 -8.15 -20.58
N SER A 145 7.53 -7.75 -19.94
CA SER A 145 6.29 -8.53 -19.96
C SER A 145 5.30 -8.00 -20.99
N SER A 146 4.71 -8.90 -21.77
CA SER A 146 3.55 -8.58 -22.61
C SER A 146 2.22 -8.65 -21.85
N PHE A 147 2.27 -9.05 -20.56
CA PHE A 147 1.11 -9.16 -19.69
C PHE A 147 1.06 -8.02 -18.69
N GLN A 148 -0.13 -7.67 -18.23
CA GLN A 148 -0.30 -6.74 -17.11
C GLN A 148 -0.19 -7.50 -15.80
N ASP A 149 1.02 -7.87 -15.44
CA ASP A 149 1.39 -8.74 -14.34
C ASP A 149 1.83 -8.02 -13.06
N ALA A 150 1.76 -6.69 -13.06
CA ALA A 150 2.11 -5.88 -11.90
C ALA A 150 0.97 -5.00 -11.41
N CYS A 151 0.87 -4.87 -10.09
CA CYS A 151 0.08 -3.86 -9.41
C CYS A 151 0.99 -2.85 -8.74
N TYR A 152 0.72 -1.57 -8.96
CA TYR A 152 1.31 -0.47 -8.23
C TYR A 152 0.23 0.18 -7.36
N TYR A 153 0.52 0.31 -6.06
CA TYR A 153 -0.33 0.99 -5.08
C TYR A 153 0.40 2.23 -4.59
N ILE A 154 -0.03 3.38 -5.11
CA ILE A 154 0.62 4.67 -4.89
C ILE A 154 0.00 5.33 -3.67
N ASN A 155 0.80 5.65 -2.66
CA ASN A 155 0.37 6.41 -1.49
C ASN A 155 -0.02 7.84 -1.92
N LYS A 156 -1.23 8.30 -1.53
CA LYS A 156 -1.74 9.62 -1.92
C LYS A 156 -1.44 10.72 -0.91
N HIS A 157 -0.89 10.37 0.24
CA HIS A 157 -0.63 11.32 1.33
C HIS A 157 0.81 11.84 1.36
N TYR A 158 1.71 11.23 0.56
CA TYR A 158 3.12 11.63 0.56
C TYR A 158 3.68 11.74 -0.86
N GLN A 159 4.09 12.96 -1.26
CA GLN A 159 4.67 13.28 -2.58
C GLN A 159 3.93 12.60 -3.74
N TYR A 160 2.60 12.69 -3.71
CA TYR A 160 1.74 12.01 -4.66
C TYR A 160 1.85 12.59 -6.06
N THR A 161 2.18 11.73 -7.00
CA THR A 161 1.88 11.91 -8.42
C THR A 161 1.00 10.75 -8.89
N ALA A 162 0.32 10.88 -10.01
CA ALA A 162 -0.47 9.75 -10.50
C ALA A 162 0.36 8.76 -11.35
N ASP A 163 1.67 8.83 -11.24
CA ASP A 163 2.65 8.00 -11.93
C ASP A 163 3.47 7.20 -10.91
N PRO A 164 3.50 5.86 -10.97
CA PRO A 164 4.25 5.04 -10.04
C PRO A 164 5.76 5.25 -10.10
N LEU A 165 6.29 5.81 -11.20
CA LEU A 165 7.73 6.04 -11.37
C LEU A 165 8.20 7.34 -10.72
N THR A 166 7.30 8.22 -10.33
CA THR A 166 7.62 9.55 -9.79
C THR A 166 6.93 9.85 -8.47
N SER A 167 6.04 8.98 -7.99
CA SER A 167 5.39 9.14 -6.69
C SER A 167 6.32 8.77 -5.55
N GLY A 168 6.22 9.50 -4.43
CA GLY A 168 7.12 9.35 -3.29
C GLY A 168 7.15 7.95 -2.69
N ILE A 169 5.98 7.29 -2.54
CA ILE A 169 5.89 5.94 -1.96
C ILE A 169 4.94 5.09 -2.78
N VAL A 170 5.43 3.93 -3.23
CA VAL A 170 4.69 2.97 -4.05
C VAL A 170 4.93 1.55 -3.53
N ILE A 171 3.85 0.79 -3.31
CA ILE A 171 3.93 -0.65 -3.08
C ILE A 171 3.71 -1.34 -4.43
N SER A 172 4.62 -2.20 -4.83
CA SER A 172 4.53 -2.95 -6.09
C SER A 172 4.39 -4.44 -5.81
N TYR A 173 3.43 -5.08 -6.47
CA TYR A 173 3.27 -6.53 -6.51
C TYR A 173 3.45 -7.04 -7.94
N ASN A 174 4.22 -8.11 -8.11
CA ASN A 174 4.42 -8.79 -9.39
C ASN A 174 3.87 -10.22 -9.32
N SER A 175 2.88 -10.54 -10.15
CA SER A 175 2.24 -11.86 -10.16
C SER A 175 3.11 -12.97 -10.78
N THR A 176 4.13 -12.63 -11.55
CA THR A 176 5.04 -13.62 -12.14
C THR A 176 6.01 -14.17 -11.10
N THR A 177 6.47 -13.32 -10.18
CA THR A 177 7.46 -13.67 -9.16
C THR A 177 6.88 -13.84 -7.75
N GLY A 178 5.65 -13.37 -7.52
CA GLY A 178 5.02 -13.31 -6.22
C GLY A 178 5.62 -12.25 -5.27
N LYS A 179 6.57 -11.43 -5.74
CA LYS A 179 7.25 -10.44 -4.90
C LYS A 179 6.42 -9.20 -4.67
N VAL A 180 6.52 -8.69 -3.44
CA VAL A 180 6.00 -7.37 -3.05
C VAL A 180 7.18 -6.52 -2.58
N ILE A 181 7.31 -5.31 -3.10
CA ILE A 181 8.38 -4.37 -2.75
C ILE A 181 7.80 -2.98 -2.51
N VAL A 182 8.47 -2.21 -1.65
CA VAL A 182 8.23 -0.78 -1.48
C VAL A 182 9.28 -0.01 -2.29
N ILE A 183 8.82 0.92 -3.11
CA ILE A 183 9.64 1.82 -3.92
C ILE A 183 9.46 3.22 -3.33
N THR A 184 10.57 3.88 -3.00
CA THR A 184 10.57 5.25 -2.46
C THR A 184 11.36 6.16 -3.39
N HIS A 185 10.75 7.28 -3.76
CA HIS A 185 11.38 8.38 -4.50
C HIS A 185 11.42 9.59 -3.57
N LEU A 186 12.56 9.77 -2.87
CA LEU A 186 12.77 10.82 -1.85
C LEU A 186 13.55 12.00 -2.43
#